data_230b723e9922ffb9e6105046f6cb3cec
#
_entry.id   230b723e9922ffb9e6105046f6cb3cec
#
_cell.length_a   1.000
_cell.length_b   1.000
_cell.length_c   1.000
_cell.angle_alpha   90.00
_cell.angle_beta   90.00
_cell.angle_gamma   90.00
#
_symmetry.space_group_name_H-M   'P 1'
#
loop_
_entity.id
_entity.type
_entity.pdbx_description
1 polymer ?
#
loop_
_entity_poly.entity_id
_entity_poly.type
_entity_poly.pdbx_seq_one_letter_code
_entity_poly.pdbx_strand_id
1 'polypeptide(L)'
;TGNDAATAKFEASVEQAYMAKLNEKLNETYGKKFENDADIKKSAVDYIGEMAGKENLGQNDLWKVEKLDEKTQNVVMICYDVTEKGYVMSSYEADKAETITPNETTIKAFLSLARMKAHASNTAKFTALGVGAKTINGKTYVAIGLRVEG
;
A
#
# COMPACT_ATOMS: atom_id res chain seq x y z
N THR A 1 -8.34 10.54 24.02
CA THR A 1 -9.35 9.58 24.39
C THR A 1 -8.91 8.15 24.11
N GLY A 2 -9.53 7.16 24.77
CA GLY A 2 -9.18 5.75 24.59
C GLY A 2 -9.40 5.23 23.18
N ASN A 3 -10.38 5.78 22.45
CA ASN A 3 -10.67 5.37 21.07
C ASN A 3 -9.56 5.79 20.12
N ASP A 4 -8.99 6.97 20.31
CA ASP A 4 -7.90 7.45 19.46
C ASP A 4 -6.64 6.62 19.64
N ALA A 5 -6.32 6.24 20.89
CA ALA A 5 -5.18 5.39 21.18
C ALA A 5 -5.37 3.97 20.62
N ALA A 6 -6.57 3.40 20.75
CA ALA A 6 -6.88 2.09 20.19
C ALA A 6 -6.83 2.10 18.67
N THR A 7 -7.33 3.15 18.04
CA THR A 7 -7.27 3.33 16.59
C THR A 7 -5.84 3.43 16.09
N ALA A 8 -5.01 4.25 16.76
CA ALA A 8 -3.60 4.39 16.39
C ALA A 8 -2.85 3.06 16.51
N LYS A 9 -3.16 2.29 17.54
CA LYS A 9 -2.54 0.97 17.75
C LYS A 9 -2.95 -0.01 16.65
N PHE A 10 -4.22 0.01 16.26
CA PHE A 10 -4.70 -0.83 15.15
C PHE A 10 -4.05 -0.45 13.84
N GLU A 11 -3.99 0.84 13.53
CA GLU A 11 -3.32 1.34 12.33
C GLU A 11 -1.86 0.89 12.28
N ALA A 12 -1.14 1.02 13.39
CA ALA A 12 0.25 0.58 13.49
C ALA A 12 0.38 -0.92 13.27
N SER A 13 -0.52 -1.72 13.79
CA SER A 13 -0.49 -3.17 13.61
C SER A 13 -0.69 -3.59 12.16
N VAL A 14 -1.58 -2.91 11.45
CA VAL A 14 -1.82 -3.16 10.03
C VAL A 14 -0.57 -2.77 9.21
N GLU A 15 0.01 -1.60 9.48
CA GLU A 15 1.24 -1.16 8.82
C GLU A 15 2.36 -2.17 9.00
N GLN A 16 2.54 -2.68 10.22
CA GLN A 16 3.58 -3.66 10.52
C GLN A 16 3.35 -4.98 9.79
N ALA A 17 2.11 -5.44 9.72
CA ALA A 17 1.77 -6.67 9.01
C ALA A 17 2.10 -6.56 7.52
N TYR A 18 1.75 -5.43 6.89
CA TYR A 18 2.07 -5.18 5.49
C TYR A 18 3.56 -5.05 5.26
N MET A 19 4.26 -4.30 6.13
CA MET A 19 5.73 -4.18 6.04
C MET A 19 6.41 -5.54 6.13
N ALA A 20 5.98 -6.37 7.07
CA ALA A 20 6.56 -7.71 7.25
C ALA A 20 6.39 -8.58 6.01
N LYS A 21 5.19 -8.59 5.44
CA LYS A 21 4.91 -9.42 4.26
C LYS A 21 5.59 -8.89 3.00
N LEU A 22 5.63 -7.59 2.81
CA LEU A 22 6.34 -6.99 1.68
C LEU A 22 7.84 -7.26 1.79
N ASN A 23 8.41 -7.13 2.98
CA ASN A 23 9.83 -7.41 3.20
C ASN A 23 10.16 -8.89 3.02
N GLU A 24 9.28 -9.79 3.43
CA GLU A 24 9.45 -11.22 3.21
C GLU A 24 9.63 -11.51 1.71
N LYS A 25 8.80 -10.90 0.88
CA LYS A 25 8.87 -11.10 -0.57
C LYS A 25 10.05 -10.38 -1.21
N LEU A 26 10.29 -9.13 -0.82
CA LEU A 26 11.38 -8.34 -1.38
C LEU A 26 12.75 -8.88 -0.96
N ASN A 27 12.85 -9.46 0.24
CA ASN A 27 14.09 -10.08 0.69
C ASN A 27 14.51 -11.26 -0.20
N GLU A 28 13.56 -12.00 -0.75
CA GLU A 28 13.85 -13.08 -1.68
C GLU A 28 14.60 -12.59 -2.92
N THR A 29 14.27 -11.38 -3.38
CA THR A 29 14.87 -10.81 -4.58
C THR A 29 16.13 -9.98 -4.28
N TYR A 30 16.09 -9.17 -3.21
CA TYR A 30 17.12 -8.16 -2.97
C TYR A 30 18.07 -8.52 -1.81
N GLY A 31 17.73 -9.53 -1.02
CA GLY A 31 18.56 -9.96 0.12
C GLY A 31 18.71 -8.92 1.21
N LYS A 32 17.77 -7.99 1.32
CA LYS A 32 17.80 -6.95 2.35
C LYS A 32 16.40 -6.62 2.84
N LYS A 33 16.33 -5.99 4.01
CA LYS A 33 15.10 -5.49 4.60
C LYS A 33 14.95 -4.00 4.30
N PHE A 34 13.77 -3.61 3.83
CA PHE A 34 13.43 -2.20 3.61
C PHE A 34 12.79 -1.62 4.87
N GLU A 35 13.21 -0.43 5.24
CA GLU A 35 12.55 0.33 6.29
C GLU A 35 11.29 0.98 5.73
N ASN A 36 10.34 1.33 6.61
CA ASN A 36 9.16 2.08 6.21
C ASN A 36 9.57 3.53 5.92
N ASP A 37 9.72 3.86 4.65
CA ASP A 37 10.17 5.18 4.22
C ASP A 37 9.17 6.26 4.66
N ALA A 38 9.64 7.25 5.40
CA ALA A 38 8.78 8.28 5.99
C ALA A 38 8.05 9.11 4.92
N ASP A 39 8.72 9.44 3.83
CA ASP A 39 8.13 10.25 2.76
C ASP A 39 7.07 9.47 1.99
N ILE A 40 7.34 8.21 1.71
CA ILE A 40 6.39 7.34 1.02
C ILE A 40 5.19 7.04 1.93
N LYS A 41 5.44 6.79 3.21
CA LYS A 41 4.36 6.59 4.18
C LYS A 41 3.47 7.83 4.26
N LYS A 42 4.06 9.01 4.29
CA LYS A 42 3.30 10.26 4.30
C LYS A 42 2.44 10.39 3.05
N SER A 43 3.00 10.10 1.88
CA SER A 43 2.24 10.11 0.62
C SER A 43 1.08 9.13 0.66
N ALA A 44 1.29 7.94 1.22
CA ALA A 44 0.23 6.93 1.36
C ALA A 44 -0.90 7.43 2.26
N VAL A 45 -0.57 7.98 3.43
CA VAL A 45 -1.55 8.50 4.38
C VAL A 45 -2.31 9.70 3.77
N ASP A 46 -1.59 10.61 3.12
CA ASP A 46 -2.22 11.77 2.48
C ASP A 46 -3.17 11.35 1.37
N TYR A 47 -2.80 10.35 0.60
CA TYR A 47 -3.64 9.84 -0.48
C TYR A 47 -4.91 9.18 0.05
N ILE A 48 -4.82 8.44 1.13
CA ILE A 48 -6.00 7.91 1.82
C ILE A 48 -6.93 9.07 2.21
N GLY A 49 -6.37 10.13 2.78
CA GLY A 49 -7.14 11.30 3.19
C GLY A 49 -7.85 11.98 2.03
N GLU A 50 -7.23 12.03 0.85
CA GLU A 50 -7.84 12.62 -0.35
C GLU A 50 -8.98 11.76 -0.89
N MET A 51 -8.78 10.45 -0.91
CA MET A 51 -9.68 9.54 -1.62
C MET A 51 -10.82 9.01 -0.73
N ALA A 52 -10.56 8.76 0.54
CA ALA A 52 -11.55 8.17 1.43
C ALA A 52 -12.77 9.06 1.70
N GLY A 53 -12.65 10.36 1.40
CA GLY A 53 -13.80 11.27 1.49
C GLY A 53 -14.78 11.15 0.32
N LYS A 54 -14.41 10.42 -0.73
CA LYS A 54 -15.28 10.23 -1.88
C LYS A 54 -16.33 9.17 -1.57
N GLU A 55 -17.54 9.40 -2.05
CA GLU A 55 -18.66 8.49 -1.81
C GLU A 55 -18.44 7.12 -2.45
N ASN A 56 -17.90 7.12 -3.67
CA ASN A 56 -17.58 5.89 -4.39
C ASN A 56 -16.17 6.00 -4.96
N LEU A 57 -15.30 5.06 -4.58
CA LEU A 57 -13.97 4.99 -5.14
C LEU A 57 -14.01 4.19 -6.43
N GLY A 58 -13.67 4.84 -7.54
CA GLY A 58 -13.48 4.17 -8.82
C GLY A 58 -12.11 3.49 -8.86
N GLN A 59 -11.93 2.63 -9.84
CA GLN A 59 -10.67 1.90 -10.01
C GLN A 59 -9.47 2.84 -10.14
N ASN A 60 -9.63 3.96 -10.83
CA ASN A 60 -8.57 4.95 -11.02
C ASN A 60 -8.31 5.81 -9.77
N ASP A 61 -9.18 5.76 -8.79
CA ASP A 61 -9.03 6.49 -7.53
C ASP A 61 -8.17 5.74 -6.51
N LEU A 62 -7.80 4.49 -6.80
CA LEU A 62 -7.09 3.64 -5.87
C LEU A 62 -5.57 3.70 -6.00
N TRP A 63 -5.06 4.47 -6.96
CA TRP A 63 -3.62 4.58 -7.17
C TRP A 63 -3.24 5.93 -7.74
N LYS A 64 -2.00 6.33 -7.50
CA LYS A 64 -1.39 7.49 -8.16
C LYS A 64 0.10 7.22 -8.37
N VAL A 65 0.68 7.91 -9.35
CA VAL A 65 2.10 7.83 -9.66
C VAL A 65 2.71 9.21 -9.46
N GLU A 66 3.78 9.27 -8.67
CA GLU A 66 4.57 10.48 -8.44
C GLU A 66 5.92 10.32 -9.12
N LYS A 67 6.14 11.08 -10.18
CA LYS A 67 7.41 11.04 -10.90
C LYS A 67 8.46 11.84 -10.13
N LEU A 68 9.57 11.21 -9.75
CA LEU A 68 10.67 11.84 -9.04
C LEU A 68 11.75 12.33 -10.01
N ASP A 69 12.07 11.52 -11.01
CA ASP A 69 12.98 11.88 -12.10
C ASP A 69 12.66 11.02 -13.32
N GLU A 70 13.49 11.05 -14.35
CA GLU A 70 13.23 10.33 -15.59
C GLU A 70 13.09 8.81 -15.43
N LYS A 71 13.73 8.26 -14.41
CA LYS A 71 13.80 6.80 -14.20
C LYS A 71 13.09 6.33 -12.93
N THR A 72 12.74 7.25 -12.04
CA THR A 72 12.27 6.90 -10.70
C THR A 72 10.87 7.47 -10.44
N GLN A 73 9.98 6.60 -10.00
CA GLN A 73 8.60 6.96 -9.69
C GLN A 73 8.16 6.29 -8.39
N ASN A 74 7.33 6.99 -7.61
CA ASN A 74 6.64 6.39 -6.49
C ASN A 74 5.24 6.01 -6.97
N VAL A 75 4.86 4.76 -6.80
CA VAL A 75 3.49 4.31 -7.05
C VAL A 75 2.84 4.09 -5.70
N VAL A 76 1.78 4.85 -5.43
CA VAL A 76 1.03 4.78 -4.18
C VAL A 76 -0.33 4.17 -4.49
N MET A 77 -0.69 3.11 -3.77
CA MET A 77 -1.93 2.39 -3.99
C MET A 77 -2.70 2.22 -2.69
N ILE A 78 -3.99 2.55 -2.71
CA ILE A 78 -4.87 2.19 -1.60
C ILE A 78 -5.22 0.73 -1.80
N CYS A 79 -4.80 -0.10 -0.86
CA CYS A 79 -4.99 -1.53 -0.99
C CYS A 79 -6.40 -1.94 -0.60
N TYR A 80 -6.81 -1.58 0.61
CA TYR A 80 -8.08 -2.02 1.14
C TYR A 80 -8.61 -1.07 2.20
N ASP A 81 -9.93 -1.13 2.36
CA ASP A 81 -10.60 -0.79 3.59
C ASP A 81 -10.54 -2.07 4.44
N VAL A 82 -9.69 -2.10 5.45
CA VAL A 82 -9.45 -3.31 6.24
C VAL A 82 -10.59 -3.63 7.22
N THR A 83 -11.63 -2.81 7.25
CA THR A 83 -12.84 -3.10 8.03
C THR A 83 -13.80 -4.02 7.28
N GLU A 84 -13.60 -4.20 5.98
CA GLU A 84 -14.42 -5.05 5.11
C GLU A 84 -13.54 -5.85 4.15
N LYS A 85 -14.17 -6.74 3.39
CA LYS A 85 -13.45 -7.40 2.28
C LYS A 85 -13.20 -6.38 1.17
N GLY A 86 -12.13 -6.55 0.43
CA GLY A 86 -11.76 -5.62 -0.62
C GLY A 86 -11.25 -6.29 -1.88
N TYR A 87 -10.89 -5.48 -2.85
CA TYR A 87 -10.39 -5.94 -4.15
C TYR A 87 -9.09 -5.24 -4.48
N VAL A 88 -8.14 -5.99 -5.00
CA VAL A 88 -6.94 -5.42 -5.61
C VAL A 88 -7.27 -5.12 -7.06
N MET A 89 -7.47 -3.84 -7.38
CA MET A 89 -7.76 -3.37 -8.74
C MET A 89 -8.92 -4.12 -9.40
N SER A 90 -9.92 -4.53 -8.62
CA SER A 90 -11.10 -5.27 -9.09
C SER A 90 -10.82 -6.68 -9.62
N SER A 91 -9.59 -7.14 -9.56
CA SER A 91 -9.22 -8.44 -10.13
C SER A 91 -8.99 -9.54 -9.10
N TYR A 92 -8.82 -9.18 -7.85
CA TYR A 92 -8.59 -10.13 -6.78
C TYR A 92 -9.37 -9.73 -5.53
N GLU A 93 -10.28 -10.61 -5.09
CA GLU A 93 -11.06 -10.38 -3.87
C GLU A 93 -10.32 -10.95 -2.66
N ALA A 94 -10.21 -10.14 -1.62
CA ALA A 94 -9.63 -10.56 -0.34
C ALA A 94 -10.68 -10.45 0.75
N ASP A 95 -10.75 -11.43 1.65
CA ASP A 95 -11.63 -11.34 2.82
C ASP A 95 -11.01 -10.41 3.88
N LYS A 96 -11.75 -10.13 4.95
CA LYS A 96 -11.30 -9.22 6.00
C LYS A 96 -9.97 -9.64 6.63
N ALA A 97 -9.77 -10.94 6.85
CA ALA A 97 -8.52 -11.43 7.45
C ALA A 97 -7.33 -11.17 6.53
N GLU A 98 -7.49 -11.38 5.22
CA GLU A 98 -6.44 -11.12 4.23
C GLU A 98 -6.16 -9.63 4.06
N THR A 99 -7.15 -8.76 4.24
CA THR A 99 -6.93 -7.31 4.14
C THR A 99 -6.09 -6.79 5.30
N ILE A 100 -6.18 -7.41 6.47
CA ILE A 100 -5.39 -7.05 7.66
C ILE A 100 -3.98 -7.66 7.58
N THR A 101 -3.89 -8.90 7.14
CA THR A 101 -2.61 -9.63 7.01
C THR A 101 -2.56 -10.23 5.61
N PRO A 102 -1.95 -9.53 4.65
CA PRO A 102 -1.94 -9.97 3.26
C PRO A 102 -1.17 -11.28 3.08
N ASN A 103 -1.65 -12.12 2.17
CA ASN A 103 -0.97 -13.35 1.82
C ASN A 103 0.01 -13.11 0.66
N GLU A 104 0.78 -14.14 0.31
CA GLU A 104 1.80 -14.04 -0.73
C GLU A 104 1.22 -13.64 -2.10
N THR A 105 0.05 -14.18 -2.45
CA THR A 105 -0.62 -13.86 -3.72
C THR A 105 -0.96 -12.39 -3.81
N THR A 106 -1.50 -11.83 -2.73
CA THR A 106 -1.84 -10.41 -2.63
C THR A 106 -0.59 -9.54 -2.77
N ILE A 107 0.49 -9.91 -2.09
CA ILE A 107 1.75 -9.16 -2.16
C ILE A 107 2.32 -9.18 -3.58
N LYS A 108 2.33 -10.33 -4.24
CA LYS A 108 2.78 -10.43 -5.63
C LYS A 108 1.96 -9.54 -6.55
N ALA A 109 0.64 -9.49 -6.32
CA ALA A 109 -0.26 -8.64 -7.10
C ALA A 109 0.09 -7.16 -6.95
N PHE A 110 0.37 -6.70 -5.72
CA PHE A 110 0.77 -5.31 -5.48
C PHE A 110 2.07 -4.95 -6.19
N LEU A 111 3.06 -5.84 -6.14
CA LEU A 111 4.34 -5.58 -6.79
C LEU A 111 4.19 -5.52 -8.31
N SER A 112 3.42 -6.42 -8.90
CA SER A 112 3.11 -6.39 -10.32
C SER A 112 2.38 -5.12 -10.74
N LEU A 113 1.38 -4.74 -9.96
CA LEU A 113 0.59 -3.53 -10.25
C LEU A 113 1.44 -2.26 -10.14
N ALA A 114 2.36 -2.21 -9.18
CA ALA A 114 3.25 -1.05 -9.04
C ALA A 114 4.09 -0.85 -10.31
N ARG A 115 4.66 -1.93 -10.83
CA ARG A 115 5.43 -1.85 -12.09
C ARG A 115 4.54 -1.46 -13.26
N MET A 116 3.36 -2.04 -13.35
CA MET A 116 2.40 -1.74 -14.42
C MET A 116 1.98 -0.27 -14.38
N LYS A 117 1.63 0.26 -13.22
CA LYS A 117 1.18 1.64 -13.08
C LYS A 117 2.29 2.64 -13.33
N ALA A 118 3.54 2.28 -13.04
CA ALA A 118 4.70 3.10 -13.37
C ALA A 118 5.10 3.02 -14.84
N HIS A 119 4.43 2.19 -15.63
CA HIS A 119 4.82 1.88 -17.02
C HIS A 119 6.26 1.38 -17.10
N ALA A 120 6.67 0.62 -16.09
CA ALA A 120 8.02 0.09 -15.97
C ALA A 120 8.07 -1.35 -16.48
N SER A 121 9.29 -1.83 -16.77
CA SER A 121 9.46 -3.22 -17.22
C SER A 121 9.22 -4.20 -16.06
N ASN A 122 9.01 -5.47 -16.39
CA ASN A 122 8.85 -6.53 -15.39
C ASN A 122 10.08 -6.71 -14.51
N THR A 123 11.22 -6.16 -14.93
CA THR A 123 12.49 -6.28 -14.21
C THR A 123 12.88 -4.99 -13.50
N ALA A 124 12.04 -3.96 -13.56
CA ALA A 124 12.30 -2.71 -12.83
C ALA A 124 12.47 -2.98 -11.35
N LYS A 125 13.41 -2.26 -10.72
CA LYS A 125 13.78 -2.48 -9.32
C LYS A 125 12.91 -1.66 -8.38
N PHE A 126 12.64 -2.22 -7.22
CA PHE A 126 12.05 -1.48 -6.12
C PHE A 126 13.18 -1.00 -5.22
N THR A 127 13.24 0.30 -4.96
CA THR A 127 14.35 0.91 -4.20
C THR A 127 13.90 1.46 -2.85
N ALA A 128 12.62 1.60 -2.62
CA ALA A 128 12.06 2.03 -1.34
C ALA A 128 10.62 1.58 -1.20
N LEU A 129 10.14 1.54 0.01
CA LEU A 129 8.83 1.03 0.38
C LEU A 129 8.28 1.86 1.54
N GLY A 130 7.00 2.16 1.49
CA GLY A 130 6.32 2.78 2.61
C GLY A 130 4.90 2.24 2.74
N VAL A 131 4.43 2.09 3.96
CA VAL A 131 3.07 1.65 4.25
C VAL A 131 2.45 2.61 5.24
N GLY A 132 1.25 3.07 4.94
CA GLY A 132 0.48 3.91 5.85
C GLY A 132 -0.93 3.38 6.02
N ALA A 133 -1.45 3.49 7.23
CA ALA A 133 -2.84 3.20 7.52
C ALA A 133 -3.49 4.42 8.15
N LYS A 134 -4.74 4.68 7.82
CA LYS A 134 -5.48 5.81 8.37
C LYS A 134 -6.95 5.47 8.47
N THR A 135 -7.55 5.89 9.58
CA THR A 135 -8.98 5.68 9.84
C THR A 135 -9.75 6.97 9.57
N ILE A 136 -10.76 6.89 8.73
CA ILE A 136 -11.62 8.01 8.36
C ILE A 136 -13.07 7.54 8.45
N ASN A 137 -13.87 8.25 9.23
CA ASN A 137 -15.29 7.94 9.42
C ASN A 137 -15.54 6.48 9.86
N GLY A 138 -14.69 5.97 10.76
CA GLY A 138 -14.83 4.63 11.29
C GLY A 138 -14.29 3.52 10.41
N LYS A 139 -13.76 3.84 9.24
CA LYS A 139 -13.15 2.88 8.31
C LYS A 139 -11.65 3.05 8.29
N THR A 140 -10.92 1.96 8.41
CA THR A 140 -9.46 1.97 8.36
C THR A 140 -8.99 1.50 7.00
N TYR A 141 -8.24 2.36 6.33
CA TYR A 141 -7.67 2.08 5.02
C TYR A 141 -6.17 1.84 5.15
N VAL A 142 -5.63 0.98 4.32
CA VAL A 142 -4.19 0.79 4.20
C VAL A 142 -3.76 1.10 2.77
N ALA A 143 -2.66 1.83 2.65
CA ALA A 143 -2.06 2.14 1.36
C ALA A 143 -0.58 1.79 1.40
N ILE A 144 -0.07 1.31 0.28
CA ILE A 144 1.35 1.04 0.12
C ILE A 144 1.91 1.94 -0.96
N GLY A 145 3.16 2.32 -0.79
CA GLY A 145 3.90 3.04 -1.82
C GLY A 145 5.19 2.30 -2.12
N LEU A 146 5.49 2.17 -3.39
CA LEU A 146 6.70 1.52 -3.85
C LEU A 146 7.46 2.47 -4.78
N ARG A 147 8.75 2.64 -4.52
CA ARG A 147 9.61 3.40 -5.43
C ARG A 147 10.14 2.45 -6.49
N VAL A 148 9.76 2.72 -7.72
CA VAL A 148 10.15 1.90 -8.87
C VAL A 148 11.21 2.64 -9.67
N GLU A 149 12.33 1.97 -9.92
CA GLU A 149 13.41 2.49 -10.74
C GLU A 149 13.64 1.57 -11.94
N GLY A 150 13.58 2.16 -13.12
CA GLY A 150 13.76 1.34 -14.32
C GLY A 150 13.69 2.12 -15.60
#